data_13e249141d317698db97c17e2467137e
#
_entry.id   13e249141d317698db97c17e2467137e
#
_cell.length_a   1.000
_cell.length_b   1.000
_cell.length_c   1.000
_cell.angle_alpha   90.00
_cell.angle_beta   90.00
_cell.angle_gamma   90.00
#
_symmetry.space_group_name_H-M   'P 1'
#
loop_
_entity.id
_entity.type
_entity.pdbx_description
1 polymer ?
#
loop_
_entity_poly.entity_id
_entity_poly.type
_entity_poly.pdbx_seq_one_letter_code
_entity_poly.pdbx_strand_id
1 'polypeptide(L)'
;MTEEKEVGKDIGDPESARTRKVWPALAFLANLLGFGLGYVYVGELRLAIGMFAAIYGLTAFFAWTRLIVWSATIWWLTAAIVILIFAVVFVHPTVIAIRNRNRPRHRYNRWWFYLLWIVVINGIAFAVTANRARLFGYEPFRAPTESMSPTIEPDEFFLVDTWRYSFHKPSDGDIVVFERPDVAGVKYVKRVVGVPGDRLEARHAVLYRNGEAVAEPYLHGLHPYRAYFRDFGETLVGPGEVFVLGDYRDNSLDSRAWGPIPIDHLHGRAEYIWFSLAVGVDRWSRVGVVLRP
;
A
#
# COMPACT_ATOMS: atom_id res chain seq x y z
N MET A 1 62.39 38.03 -49.73
CA MET A 1 62.37 37.27 -48.50
C MET A 1 61.11 37.72 -47.76
N THR A 2 60.00 37.03 -48.06
CA THR A 2 58.65 37.30 -47.51
C THR A 2 58.29 36.08 -46.67
N GLU A 3 58.21 36.29 -45.32
CA GLU A 3 57.74 35.31 -44.36
C GLU A 3 56.24 35.12 -44.52
N GLU A 4 55.82 33.94 -44.94
CA GLU A 4 54.46 33.45 -44.84
C GLU A 4 54.17 33.06 -43.39
N LYS A 5 53.36 33.84 -42.68
CA LYS A 5 52.76 33.43 -41.43
C LYS A 5 51.66 32.42 -41.72
N GLU A 6 51.96 31.12 -41.44
CA GLU A 6 50.95 30.08 -41.33
C GLU A 6 49.97 30.44 -40.17
N VAL A 7 48.80 30.86 -40.50
CA VAL A 7 47.67 30.94 -39.57
C VAL A 7 47.16 29.52 -39.39
N GLY A 8 47.65 28.84 -38.36
CA GLY A 8 47.11 27.53 -37.92
C GLY A 8 45.65 27.73 -37.53
N LYS A 9 44.76 27.31 -38.41
CA LYS A 9 43.34 27.14 -38.08
C LYS A 9 43.24 26.01 -37.05
N ASP A 10 42.97 26.38 -35.81
CA ASP A 10 42.61 25.45 -34.74
C ASP A 10 41.29 24.78 -35.15
N ILE A 11 41.42 23.65 -35.85
CA ILE A 11 40.26 22.80 -36.19
C ILE A 11 39.89 22.11 -34.89
N GLY A 12 39.07 22.76 -34.08
CA GLY A 12 38.55 22.17 -32.85
C GLY A 12 38.08 20.74 -33.10
N ASP A 13 38.61 19.82 -32.29
CA ASP A 13 38.35 18.38 -32.34
C ASP A 13 36.84 18.13 -32.50
N PRO A 14 36.41 17.49 -33.63
CA PRO A 14 34.97 17.24 -33.86
C PRO A 14 34.33 16.36 -32.77
N GLU A 15 35.14 15.71 -31.92
CA GLU A 15 34.67 14.94 -30.75
C GLU A 15 34.27 15.84 -29.57
N SER A 16 34.91 17.02 -29.42
CA SER A 16 34.58 17.99 -28.34
C SER A 16 33.17 18.60 -28.49
N ALA A 17 32.67 18.75 -29.73
CA ALA A 17 31.33 19.25 -30.01
C ALA A 17 30.21 18.26 -29.63
N ARG A 18 30.52 16.99 -29.34
CA ARG A 18 29.55 15.94 -29.03
C ARG A 18 29.46 15.58 -27.55
N THR A 19 30.31 16.17 -26.71
CA THR A 19 30.29 15.93 -25.25
C THR A 19 29.73 17.12 -24.50
N ARG A 20 29.21 16.85 -23.29
CA ARG A 20 28.79 17.87 -22.34
C ARG A 20 29.32 17.56 -20.95
N LYS A 21 29.61 18.60 -20.18
CA LYS A 21 30.01 18.48 -18.78
C LYS A 21 28.78 18.16 -17.92
N VAL A 22 28.84 17.10 -17.11
CA VAL A 22 27.82 16.76 -16.14
C VAL A 22 28.30 17.04 -14.72
N TRP A 23 27.38 17.48 -13.86
CA TRP A 23 27.66 17.84 -12.50
C TRP A 23 27.10 16.77 -11.54
N PRO A 24 27.93 16.19 -10.65
CA PRO A 24 27.46 15.15 -9.72
C PRO A 24 26.28 15.58 -8.86
N ALA A 25 26.31 16.81 -8.33
CA ALA A 25 25.21 17.36 -7.54
C ALA A 25 23.89 17.42 -8.33
N LEU A 26 23.93 17.81 -9.60
CA LEU A 26 22.74 17.83 -10.45
C LEU A 26 22.25 16.41 -10.79
N ALA A 27 23.15 15.44 -10.93
CA ALA A 27 22.76 14.05 -11.13
C ALA A 27 22.01 13.47 -9.90
N PHE A 28 22.41 13.86 -8.69
CA PHE A 28 21.72 13.51 -7.47
C PHE A 28 20.38 14.23 -7.32
N LEU A 29 20.38 15.57 -7.41
CA LEU A 29 19.20 16.41 -7.19
C LEU A 29 18.10 16.18 -8.24
N ALA A 30 18.47 15.82 -9.47
CA ALA A 30 17.50 15.52 -10.52
C ALA A 30 16.51 14.41 -10.11
N ASN A 31 16.97 13.41 -9.32
CA ASN A 31 16.10 12.32 -8.86
C ASN A 31 15.03 12.78 -7.86
N LEU A 32 15.16 13.95 -7.23
CA LEU A 32 14.11 14.55 -6.40
C LEU A 32 12.91 15.04 -7.22
N LEU A 33 13.13 15.41 -8.49
CA LEU A 33 12.09 15.87 -9.40
C LEU A 33 11.38 14.71 -10.11
N GLY A 34 12.07 13.60 -10.31
CA GLY A 34 11.48 12.42 -10.93
C GLY A 34 12.43 11.23 -10.86
N PHE A 35 11.88 10.07 -10.51
CA PHE A 35 12.65 8.84 -10.36
C PHE A 35 13.45 8.52 -11.62
N GLY A 36 14.75 8.27 -11.46
CA GLY A 36 15.67 7.94 -12.55
C GLY A 36 16.11 9.13 -13.42
N LEU A 37 15.67 10.37 -13.12
CA LEU A 37 16.05 11.56 -13.90
C LEU A 37 17.56 11.82 -13.84
N GLY A 38 18.25 11.44 -12.75
CA GLY A 38 19.70 11.49 -12.65
C GLY A 38 20.41 10.64 -13.71
N TYR A 39 19.87 9.45 -14.02
CA TYR A 39 20.38 8.60 -15.10
C TYR A 39 20.16 9.24 -16.48
N VAL A 40 18.97 9.79 -16.72
CA VAL A 40 18.67 10.54 -17.94
C VAL A 40 19.63 11.71 -18.09
N TYR A 41 19.93 12.40 -16.99
CA TYR A 41 20.88 13.52 -16.98
C TYR A 41 22.29 13.07 -17.33
N VAL A 42 22.78 11.95 -16.82
CA VAL A 42 24.13 11.43 -17.18
C VAL A 42 24.19 10.68 -18.50
N GLY A 43 23.06 10.48 -19.19
CA GLY A 43 23.02 9.84 -20.50
C GLY A 43 22.74 8.35 -20.47
N GLU A 44 22.25 7.81 -19.35
CA GLU A 44 21.99 6.37 -19.13
C GLU A 44 20.47 6.08 -19.09
N LEU A 45 19.75 6.43 -20.17
CA LEU A 45 18.29 6.26 -20.24
C LEU A 45 17.84 4.82 -20.01
N ARG A 46 18.59 3.83 -20.50
CA ARG A 46 18.25 2.41 -20.33
C ARG A 46 18.24 1.99 -18.85
N LEU A 47 19.18 2.52 -18.05
CA LEU A 47 19.21 2.27 -16.61
C LEU A 47 18.04 2.95 -15.89
N ALA A 48 17.67 4.17 -16.30
CA ALA A 48 16.51 4.84 -15.74
C ALA A 48 15.23 4.01 -15.94
N ILE A 49 14.99 3.51 -17.16
CA ILE A 49 13.84 2.65 -17.49
C ILE A 49 13.91 1.32 -16.73
N GLY A 50 15.10 0.69 -16.71
CA GLY A 50 15.30 -0.60 -16.03
C GLY A 50 15.02 -0.53 -14.53
N MET A 51 15.50 0.51 -13.84
CA MET A 51 15.24 0.72 -12.40
C MET A 51 13.75 0.98 -12.12
N PHE A 52 13.10 1.77 -12.97
CA PHE A 52 11.65 1.98 -12.86
C PHE A 52 10.87 0.68 -13.04
N ALA A 53 11.19 -0.08 -14.08
CA ALA A 53 10.56 -1.38 -14.35
C ALA A 53 10.82 -2.40 -13.22
N ALA A 54 12.01 -2.38 -12.61
CA ALA A 54 12.36 -3.27 -11.51
C ALA A 54 11.49 -3.04 -10.27
N ILE A 55 11.23 -1.78 -9.88
CA ILE A 55 10.36 -1.48 -8.74
C ILE A 55 8.95 -1.98 -8.97
N TYR A 56 8.33 -1.58 -10.08
CA TYR A 56 6.94 -1.94 -10.35
C TYR A 56 6.78 -3.43 -10.69
N GLY A 57 7.75 -4.02 -11.40
CA GLY A 57 7.78 -5.45 -11.69
C GLY A 57 7.90 -6.30 -10.43
N LEU A 58 8.78 -5.93 -9.50
CA LEU A 58 8.93 -6.60 -8.21
C LEU A 58 7.64 -6.51 -7.37
N THR A 59 7.09 -5.30 -7.27
CA THR A 59 5.83 -5.10 -6.52
C THR A 59 4.68 -5.89 -7.15
N ALA A 60 4.55 -5.84 -8.48
CA ALA A 60 3.53 -6.60 -9.21
C ALA A 60 3.71 -8.12 -9.01
N PHE A 61 4.92 -8.64 -9.09
CA PHE A 61 5.22 -10.05 -8.90
C PHE A 61 4.73 -10.53 -7.51
N PHE A 62 5.15 -9.86 -6.43
CA PHE A 62 4.76 -10.27 -5.09
C PHE A 62 3.27 -10.03 -4.80
N ALA A 63 2.65 -9.04 -5.41
CA ALA A 63 1.22 -8.79 -5.27
C ALA A 63 0.39 -9.85 -6.01
N TRP A 64 0.70 -10.13 -7.28
CA TRP A 64 -0.05 -11.10 -8.09
C TRP A 64 0.15 -12.55 -7.65
N THR A 65 1.33 -12.89 -7.11
CA THR A 65 1.55 -14.17 -6.44
C THR A 65 0.90 -14.25 -5.06
N ARG A 66 0.25 -13.20 -4.59
CA ARG A 66 -0.37 -13.05 -3.27
C ARG A 66 0.59 -13.13 -2.08
N LEU A 67 1.89 -13.24 -2.31
CA LEU A 67 2.89 -13.37 -1.24
C LEU A 67 2.92 -12.14 -0.33
N ILE A 68 2.78 -10.95 -0.89
CA ILE A 68 2.76 -9.69 -0.13
C ILE A 68 1.53 -9.58 0.78
N VAL A 69 0.41 -10.21 0.40
CA VAL A 69 -0.85 -10.21 1.15
C VAL A 69 -0.82 -11.26 2.27
N TRP A 70 -0.05 -12.33 2.09
CA TRP A 70 -0.03 -13.45 3.03
C TRP A 70 1.01 -13.34 4.13
N SER A 71 1.99 -12.44 3.98
CA SER A 71 3.11 -12.39 4.91
C SER A 71 3.64 -10.97 5.13
N ALA A 72 3.60 -10.50 6.36
CA ALA A 72 4.23 -9.25 6.77
C ALA A 72 5.75 -9.25 6.52
N THR A 73 6.40 -10.41 6.69
CA THR A 73 7.84 -10.55 6.41
C THR A 73 8.15 -10.25 4.94
N ILE A 74 7.34 -10.78 4.00
CA ILE A 74 7.52 -10.53 2.58
C ILE A 74 7.22 -9.08 2.24
N TRP A 75 6.23 -8.46 2.90
CA TRP A 75 5.98 -7.03 2.79
C TRP A 75 7.24 -6.20 3.13
N TRP A 76 7.84 -6.47 4.30
CA TRP A 76 9.03 -5.73 4.74
C TRP A 76 10.26 -6.02 3.88
N LEU A 77 10.47 -7.25 3.41
CA LEU A 77 11.54 -7.58 2.46
C LEU A 77 11.36 -6.84 1.13
N THR A 78 10.13 -6.79 0.61
CA THR A 78 9.83 -6.02 -0.61
C THR A 78 10.11 -4.55 -0.41
N ALA A 79 9.67 -3.96 0.73
CA ALA A 79 9.95 -2.58 1.08
C ALA A 79 11.46 -2.30 1.17
N ALA A 80 12.23 -3.19 1.81
CA ALA A 80 13.69 -3.05 1.92
C ALA A 80 14.37 -3.09 0.55
N ILE A 81 13.97 -4.00 -0.35
CA ILE A 81 14.50 -4.06 -1.71
C ILE A 81 14.17 -2.79 -2.50
N VAL A 82 12.94 -2.29 -2.38
CA VAL A 82 12.52 -1.03 -3.02
C VAL A 82 13.35 0.15 -2.50
N ILE A 83 13.56 0.25 -1.18
CA ILE A 83 14.42 1.28 -0.57
C ILE A 83 15.85 1.18 -1.11
N LEU A 84 16.40 -0.02 -1.23
CA LEU A 84 17.73 -0.24 -1.80
C LEU A 84 17.80 0.23 -3.25
N ILE A 85 16.79 -0.09 -4.08
CA ILE A 85 16.71 0.40 -5.46
C ILE A 85 16.68 1.94 -5.48
N PHE A 86 15.90 2.58 -4.60
CA PHE A 86 15.90 4.04 -4.47
C PHE A 86 17.30 4.58 -4.13
N ALA A 87 17.99 3.99 -3.14
CA ALA A 87 19.35 4.40 -2.79
C ALA A 87 20.31 4.30 -3.99
N VAL A 88 20.24 3.20 -4.75
CA VAL A 88 21.04 3.01 -5.96
C VAL A 88 20.71 4.08 -7.01
N VAL A 89 19.43 4.40 -7.22
CA VAL A 89 18.99 5.41 -8.20
C VAL A 89 19.53 6.81 -7.84
N PHE A 90 19.68 7.13 -6.57
CA PHE A 90 20.26 8.42 -6.14
C PHE A 90 21.80 8.43 -6.24
N VAL A 91 22.44 7.35 -5.79
CA VAL A 91 23.91 7.31 -5.67
C VAL A 91 24.61 6.99 -6.98
N HIS A 92 24.15 5.99 -7.73
CA HIS A 92 24.87 5.48 -8.89
C HIS A 92 25.05 6.52 -10.02
N PRO A 93 24.05 7.31 -10.46
CA PRO A 93 24.28 8.34 -11.47
C PRO A 93 25.22 9.45 -10.97
N THR A 94 25.25 9.72 -9.66
CA THR A 94 26.20 10.63 -9.05
C THR A 94 27.63 10.11 -9.17
N VAL A 95 27.85 8.82 -8.88
CA VAL A 95 29.14 8.15 -9.06
C VAL A 95 29.60 8.16 -10.54
N ILE A 96 28.66 7.90 -11.47
CA ILE A 96 28.94 8.00 -12.91
C ILE A 96 29.41 9.41 -13.27
N ALA A 97 28.76 10.46 -12.76
CA ALA A 97 29.14 11.85 -13.01
C ALA A 97 30.47 12.25 -12.37
N ILE A 98 30.84 11.65 -11.22
CA ILE A 98 32.16 11.86 -10.58
C ILE A 98 33.27 11.23 -11.43
N ARG A 99 33.07 9.97 -11.84
CA ARG A 99 34.08 9.20 -12.59
C ARG A 99 34.34 9.74 -13.98
N ASN A 100 33.30 10.26 -14.65
CA ASN A 100 33.44 10.82 -15.97
C ASN A 100 32.51 12.04 -16.13
N ARG A 101 33.10 13.23 -16.03
CA ARG A 101 32.39 14.51 -16.15
C ARG A 101 32.06 14.90 -17.58
N ASN A 102 32.75 14.34 -18.56
CA ASN A 102 32.50 14.59 -19.98
C ASN A 102 31.70 13.44 -20.57
N ARG A 103 30.42 13.65 -20.77
CA ARG A 103 29.48 12.61 -21.24
C ARG A 103 28.98 12.92 -22.64
N PRO A 104 28.72 11.88 -23.47
CA PRO A 104 28.11 12.09 -24.77
C PRO A 104 26.79 12.85 -24.66
N ARG A 105 26.54 13.74 -25.63
CA ARG A 105 25.27 14.45 -25.73
C ARG A 105 24.28 13.62 -26.55
N HIS A 106 23.22 13.14 -25.89
CA HIS A 106 22.16 12.38 -26.53
C HIS A 106 20.99 13.28 -26.93
N ARG A 107 20.15 12.83 -27.89
CA ARG A 107 18.96 13.57 -28.35
C ARG A 107 17.96 13.84 -27.21
N TYR A 108 17.90 12.96 -26.21
CA TYR A 108 17.05 13.11 -25.02
C TYR A 108 17.66 14.00 -23.93
N ASN A 109 18.86 14.52 -24.09
CA ASN A 109 19.43 15.52 -23.18
C ASN A 109 18.96 16.97 -23.52
N ARG A 110 17.71 17.13 -23.91
CA ARG A 110 17.06 18.41 -24.14
C ARG A 110 16.13 18.72 -22.97
N TRP A 111 15.95 20.01 -22.64
CA TRP A 111 15.15 20.44 -21.51
C TRP A 111 13.71 19.92 -21.53
N TRP A 112 13.06 19.89 -22.71
CA TRP A 112 11.70 19.35 -22.87
C TRP A 112 11.60 17.86 -22.58
N PHE A 113 12.66 17.06 -22.82
CA PHE A 113 12.67 15.64 -22.51
C PHE A 113 12.72 15.40 -21.01
N TYR A 114 13.44 16.24 -20.27
CA TYR A 114 13.43 16.18 -18.79
C TYR A 114 12.06 16.50 -18.23
N LEU A 115 11.37 17.53 -18.76
CA LEU A 115 9.98 17.83 -18.38
C LEU A 115 9.04 16.66 -18.72
N LEU A 116 9.15 16.11 -19.93
CA LEU A 116 8.36 14.96 -20.34
C LEU A 116 8.61 13.75 -19.40
N TRP A 117 9.86 13.47 -19.06
CA TRP A 117 10.22 12.41 -18.12
C TRP A 117 9.57 12.61 -16.76
N ILE A 118 9.68 13.82 -16.19
CA ILE A 118 9.07 14.17 -14.90
C ILE A 118 7.56 13.93 -14.96
N VAL A 119 6.87 14.45 -15.96
CA VAL A 119 5.41 14.34 -16.10
C VAL A 119 4.99 12.86 -16.26
N VAL A 120 5.65 12.13 -17.15
CA VAL A 120 5.30 10.72 -17.43
C VAL A 120 5.55 9.84 -16.23
N ILE A 121 6.75 9.92 -15.61
CA ILE A 121 7.10 9.04 -14.49
C ILE A 121 6.25 9.33 -13.25
N ASN A 122 6.06 10.61 -12.90
CA ASN A 122 5.20 10.95 -11.76
C ASN A 122 3.71 10.67 -12.07
N GLY A 123 3.27 10.86 -13.32
CA GLY A 123 1.93 10.50 -13.76
C GLY A 123 1.66 8.99 -13.65
N ILE A 124 2.60 8.15 -14.09
CA ILE A 124 2.50 6.69 -13.93
C ILE A 124 2.50 6.32 -12.45
N ALA A 125 3.43 6.87 -11.65
CA ALA A 125 3.51 6.61 -10.22
C ALA A 125 2.20 6.97 -9.51
N PHE A 126 1.63 8.13 -9.82
CA PHE A 126 0.33 8.56 -9.29
C PHE A 126 -0.80 7.61 -9.72
N ALA A 127 -0.90 7.27 -11.01
CA ALA A 127 -1.94 6.40 -11.53
C ALA A 127 -1.87 4.99 -10.91
N VAL A 128 -0.67 4.43 -10.77
CA VAL A 128 -0.45 3.12 -10.13
C VAL A 128 -0.81 3.18 -8.65
N THR A 129 -0.38 4.23 -7.93
CA THR A 129 -0.67 4.38 -6.50
C THR A 129 -2.16 4.59 -6.24
N ALA A 130 -2.82 5.40 -7.05
CA ALA A 130 -4.27 5.66 -6.94
C ALA A 130 -5.11 4.41 -7.25
N ASN A 131 -4.63 3.51 -8.10
CA ASN A 131 -5.35 2.30 -8.49
C ASN A 131 -4.76 1.01 -7.90
N ARG A 132 -3.91 1.09 -6.86
CA ARG A 132 -3.19 -0.08 -6.31
C ARG A 132 -4.10 -1.23 -5.88
N ALA A 133 -5.24 -0.93 -5.28
CA ALA A 133 -6.24 -1.92 -4.88
C ALA A 133 -6.74 -2.74 -6.07
N ARG A 134 -7.04 -2.06 -7.18
CA ARG A 134 -7.51 -2.71 -8.43
C ARG A 134 -6.38 -3.44 -9.17
N LEU A 135 -5.16 -2.86 -9.22
CA LEU A 135 -4.04 -3.40 -10.00
C LEU A 135 -3.31 -4.53 -9.27
N PHE A 136 -3.21 -4.44 -7.96
CA PHE A 136 -2.38 -5.34 -7.14
C PHE A 136 -3.17 -6.14 -6.11
N GLY A 137 -4.45 -5.83 -5.91
CA GLY A 137 -5.32 -6.56 -5.00
C GLY A 137 -5.00 -6.35 -3.52
N TYR A 138 -4.34 -5.25 -3.15
CA TYR A 138 -4.11 -4.92 -1.74
C TYR A 138 -4.20 -3.41 -1.48
N GLU A 139 -4.59 -3.06 -0.27
CA GLU A 139 -4.60 -1.68 0.20
C GLU A 139 -4.25 -1.62 1.69
N PRO A 140 -3.31 -0.74 2.11
CA PRO A 140 -3.05 -0.49 3.52
C PRO A 140 -4.11 0.46 4.11
N PHE A 141 -4.57 0.16 5.31
CA PHE A 141 -5.49 0.97 6.11
C PHE A 141 -4.90 1.30 7.45
N ARG A 142 -5.37 2.38 8.07
CA ARG A 142 -5.12 2.75 9.47
C ARG A 142 -6.43 2.64 10.24
N ALA A 143 -6.39 2.05 11.42
CA ALA A 143 -7.51 2.02 12.35
C ALA A 143 -7.58 3.35 13.13
N PRO A 144 -8.61 4.19 12.92
CA PRO A 144 -8.70 5.46 13.64
C PRO A 144 -9.39 5.35 14.99
N THR A 145 -10.03 4.22 15.29
CA THR A 145 -10.88 4.02 16.47
C THR A 145 -10.60 2.69 17.14
N GLU A 146 -10.98 2.59 18.41
CA GLU A 146 -10.84 1.39 19.23
C GLU A 146 -11.93 0.32 19.01
N SER A 147 -12.82 0.51 18.04
CA SER A 147 -13.98 -0.38 17.85
C SER A 147 -13.64 -1.85 17.54
N MET A 148 -12.39 -2.13 17.20
CA MET A 148 -11.86 -3.47 16.95
C MET A 148 -10.81 -3.91 17.98
N SER A 149 -10.60 -3.12 19.05
CA SER A 149 -9.70 -3.52 20.15
C SER A 149 -10.25 -4.77 20.84
N PRO A 150 -9.35 -5.68 21.28
CA PRO A 150 -7.89 -5.62 21.23
C PRO A 150 -7.30 -6.19 19.93
N THR A 151 -8.13 -6.67 18.99
CA THR A 151 -7.68 -7.31 17.77
C THR A 151 -6.92 -6.33 16.86
N ILE A 152 -7.47 -5.13 16.66
CA ILE A 152 -6.82 -4.02 16.00
C ILE A 152 -6.94 -2.80 16.91
N GLU A 153 -5.80 -2.28 17.35
CA GLU A 153 -5.75 -1.10 18.20
C GLU A 153 -5.77 0.19 17.39
N PRO A 154 -6.20 1.32 17.99
CA PRO A 154 -6.08 2.62 17.35
C PRO A 154 -4.66 2.88 16.87
N ASP A 155 -4.53 3.52 15.71
CA ASP A 155 -3.26 3.87 15.08
C ASP A 155 -2.41 2.66 14.63
N GLU A 156 -3.02 1.50 14.53
CA GLU A 156 -2.44 0.38 13.83
C GLU A 156 -2.73 0.43 12.33
N PHE A 157 -1.75 0.01 11.55
CA PHE A 157 -1.83 -0.09 10.11
C PHE A 157 -1.91 -1.56 9.71
N PHE A 158 -2.96 -1.92 9.00
CA PHE A 158 -3.20 -3.29 8.55
C PHE A 158 -3.36 -3.35 7.04
N LEU A 159 -3.02 -4.51 6.48
CA LEU A 159 -3.14 -4.76 5.05
C LEU A 159 -4.46 -5.44 4.74
N VAL A 160 -5.13 -4.96 3.69
CA VAL A 160 -6.41 -5.50 3.20
C VAL A 160 -6.21 -6.16 1.86
N ASP A 161 -6.67 -7.41 1.73
CA ASP A 161 -6.83 -8.11 0.46
C ASP A 161 -8.12 -7.64 -0.23
N THR A 162 -7.99 -6.80 -1.24
CA THR A 162 -9.14 -6.22 -1.96
C THR A 162 -9.69 -7.15 -3.04
N TRP A 163 -8.97 -8.23 -3.40
CA TRP A 163 -9.45 -9.24 -4.35
C TRP A 163 -10.09 -10.45 -3.67
N ARG A 164 -10.02 -10.52 -2.32
CA ARG A 164 -10.52 -11.69 -1.57
C ARG A 164 -11.92 -12.10 -1.99
N TYR A 165 -12.85 -11.16 -2.00
CA TYR A 165 -14.27 -11.44 -2.25
C TYR A 165 -14.65 -11.46 -3.73
N SER A 166 -13.69 -11.24 -4.65
CA SER A 166 -13.87 -11.55 -6.07
C SER A 166 -13.79 -13.05 -6.37
N PHE A 167 -13.14 -13.82 -5.49
CA PHE A 167 -12.91 -15.26 -5.69
C PHE A 167 -13.47 -16.13 -4.57
N HIS A 168 -13.79 -15.57 -3.40
CA HIS A 168 -14.23 -16.29 -2.22
C HIS A 168 -15.43 -15.59 -1.60
N LYS A 169 -16.29 -16.36 -0.96
CA LYS A 169 -17.37 -15.80 -0.14
C LYS A 169 -16.80 -15.35 1.22
N PRO A 170 -17.42 -14.34 1.89
CA PRO A 170 -17.12 -14.02 3.26
C PRO A 170 -17.39 -15.22 4.16
N SER A 171 -16.55 -15.38 5.17
CA SER A 171 -16.65 -16.47 6.15
C SER A 171 -16.78 -15.88 7.56
N ASP A 172 -17.33 -16.66 8.45
CA ASP A 172 -17.33 -16.34 9.88
C ASP A 172 -15.92 -16.07 10.39
N GLY A 173 -15.76 -15.04 11.21
CA GLY A 173 -14.48 -14.59 11.74
C GLY A 173 -13.68 -13.66 10.81
N ASP A 174 -14.01 -13.55 9.51
CA ASP A 174 -13.32 -12.61 8.62
C ASP A 174 -13.43 -11.17 9.15
N ILE A 175 -12.31 -10.46 9.23
CA ILE A 175 -12.31 -9.02 9.52
C ILE A 175 -12.39 -8.29 8.19
N VAL A 176 -13.51 -7.61 7.95
CA VAL A 176 -13.83 -7.00 6.66
C VAL A 176 -13.73 -5.47 6.72
N VAL A 177 -13.22 -4.88 5.63
CA VAL A 177 -13.35 -3.46 5.36
C VAL A 177 -14.50 -3.28 4.37
N PHE A 178 -15.41 -2.36 4.65
CA PHE A 178 -16.60 -2.12 3.84
C PHE A 178 -17.06 -0.67 3.90
N GLU A 179 -17.92 -0.28 2.97
CA GLU A 179 -18.66 0.99 3.00
C GLU A 179 -20.12 0.70 3.31
N ARG A 180 -20.72 1.54 4.14
CA ARG A 180 -22.16 1.45 4.40
C ARG A 180 -22.95 2.02 3.21
N PRO A 181 -24.11 1.44 2.86
CA PRO A 181 -24.93 1.94 1.76
C PRO A 181 -25.40 3.39 1.93
N ASP A 182 -25.62 3.80 3.18
CA ASP A 182 -26.16 5.10 3.56
C ASP A 182 -25.08 6.18 3.84
N VAL A 183 -23.79 5.79 3.90
CA VAL A 183 -22.65 6.68 4.19
C VAL A 183 -21.54 6.48 3.19
N ALA A 184 -21.61 7.15 2.06
CA ALA A 184 -20.59 7.05 1.01
C ALA A 184 -19.23 7.61 1.45
N GLY A 185 -18.15 6.96 1.01
CA GLY A 185 -16.77 7.43 1.19
C GLY A 185 -16.18 7.16 2.58
N VAL A 186 -16.94 6.57 3.51
CA VAL A 186 -16.46 6.19 4.84
C VAL A 186 -16.30 4.67 4.90
N LYS A 187 -15.07 4.23 5.13
CA LYS A 187 -14.75 2.80 5.29
C LYS A 187 -14.76 2.42 6.76
N TYR A 188 -15.44 1.33 7.05
CA TYR A 188 -15.53 0.70 8.36
C TYR A 188 -14.74 -0.59 8.38
N VAL A 189 -14.24 -1.00 9.54
CA VAL A 189 -13.64 -2.31 9.77
C VAL A 189 -14.39 -3.01 10.90
N LYS A 190 -14.88 -4.24 10.64
CA LYS A 190 -15.63 -5.06 11.59
C LYS A 190 -15.38 -6.55 11.32
N ARG A 191 -15.74 -7.39 12.28
CA ARG A 191 -15.70 -8.85 12.16
C ARG A 191 -17.03 -9.38 11.65
N VAL A 192 -16.99 -10.28 10.68
CA VAL A 192 -18.15 -11.07 10.26
C VAL A 192 -18.47 -12.09 11.36
N VAL A 193 -19.68 -12.04 11.88
CA VAL A 193 -20.20 -12.99 12.87
C VAL A 193 -21.40 -13.78 12.36
N GLY A 194 -21.90 -13.43 11.19
CA GLY A 194 -22.97 -14.15 10.50
C GLY A 194 -22.87 -14.04 9.00
N VAL A 195 -23.16 -15.14 8.33
CA VAL A 195 -23.17 -15.30 6.87
C VAL A 195 -24.60 -15.58 6.38
N PRO A 196 -24.87 -15.52 5.06
CA PRO A 196 -26.22 -15.72 4.52
C PRO A 196 -26.89 -17.00 5.03
N GLY A 197 -28.08 -16.85 5.60
CA GLY A 197 -28.88 -17.93 6.18
C GLY A 197 -28.75 -18.10 7.68
N ASP A 198 -27.78 -17.46 8.32
CA ASP A 198 -27.62 -17.52 9.77
C ASP A 198 -28.75 -16.72 10.49
N ARG A 199 -29.19 -17.24 11.63
CA ARG A 199 -30.03 -16.54 12.61
C ARG A 199 -29.18 -16.16 13.79
N LEU A 200 -29.07 -14.87 14.05
CA LEU A 200 -28.24 -14.31 15.10
C LEU A 200 -29.10 -13.63 16.15
N GLU A 201 -28.73 -13.80 17.39
CA GLU A 201 -29.25 -13.02 18.51
C GLU A 201 -28.16 -12.89 19.58
N ALA A 202 -28.24 -11.90 20.43
CA ALA A 202 -27.40 -11.83 21.61
C ALA A 202 -28.25 -11.63 22.87
N ARG A 203 -28.01 -12.47 23.86
CA ARG A 203 -28.69 -12.46 25.16
C ARG A 203 -27.66 -12.52 26.28
N HIS A 204 -27.77 -11.62 27.21
CA HIS A 204 -26.81 -11.49 28.33
C HIS A 204 -25.35 -11.40 27.89
N ALA A 205 -25.11 -10.65 26.81
CA ALA A 205 -23.81 -10.46 26.16
C ALA A 205 -23.20 -11.75 25.54
N VAL A 206 -23.97 -12.81 25.36
CA VAL A 206 -23.58 -14.03 24.66
C VAL A 206 -24.21 -14.00 23.28
N LEU A 207 -23.37 -14.14 22.24
CA LEU A 207 -23.82 -14.30 20.85
C LEU A 207 -24.31 -15.71 20.62
N TYR A 208 -25.48 -15.86 20.03
CA TYR A 208 -26.01 -17.13 19.56
C TYR A 208 -26.14 -17.08 18.04
N ARG A 209 -25.76 -18.19 17.40
CA ARG A 209 -25.96 -18.42 15.98
C ARG A 209 -26.72 -19.71 15.78
N ASN A 210 -27.86 -19.64 15.11
CA ASN A 210 -28.75 -20.78 14.84
C ASN A 210 -29.17 -21.49 16.14
N GLY A 211 -29.30 -20.74 17.23
CA GLY A 211 -29.67 -21.25 18.56
C GLY A 211 -28.51 -21.76 19.42
N GLU A 212 -27.30 -21.83 18.89
CA GLU A 212 -26.10 -22.27 19.62
C GLU A 212 -25.22 -21.09 20.03
N ALA A 213 -24.65 -21.14 21.25
CA ALA A 213 -23.76 -20.11 21.75
C ALA A 213 -22.43 -20.14 20.96
N VAL A 214 -22.00 -18.96 20.47
CA VAL A 214 -20.74 -18.82 19.72
C VAL A 214 -19.59 -18.54 20.69
N ALA A 215 -18.52 -19.32 20.57
CA ALA A 215 -17.26 -19.03 21.26
C ALA A 215 -16.54 -17.84 20.59
N GLU A 216 -16.23 -16.81 21.36
CA GLU A 216 -15.61 -15.58 20.88
C GLU A 216 -14.29 -15.28 21.62
N PRO A 217 -13.21 -16.06 21.36
CA PRO A 217 -11.96 -15.98 22.11
C PRO A 217 -11.21 -14.64 21.89
N TYR A 218 -11.58 -13.88 20.89
CA TYR A 218 -11.03 -12.56 20.58
C TYR A 218 -11.59 -11.43 21.46
N LEU A 219 -12.65 -11.72 22.25
CA LEU A 219 -13.27 -10.75 23.16
C LEU A 219 -12.58 -10.77 24.52
N HIS A 220 -11.41 -10.15 24.64
CA HIS A 220 -10.72 -10.07 25.92
C HIS A 220 -10.98 -8.75 26.64
N GLY A 221 -11.16 -8.81 27.97
CA GLY A 221 -11.22 -7.60 28.82
C GLY A 221 -12.47 -6.77 28.72
N LEU A 222 -13.60 -7.31 28.26
CA LEU A 222 -14.87 -6.62 28.19
C LEU A 222 -15.43 -6.34 29.57
N HIS A 223 -15.92 -5.11 29.81
CA HIS A 223 -16.54 -4.73 31.07
C HIS A 223 -17.87 -5.45 31.26
N PRO A 224 -18.05 -6.24 32.33
CA PRO A 224 -19.30 -7.00 32.56
C PRO A 224 -20.52 -6.09 32.74
N TYR A 225 -20.34 -4.84 33.14
CA TYR A 225 -21.44 -3.91 33.45
C TYR A 225 -22.09 -3.24 32.24
N ARG A 226 -21.60 -3.46 31.00
CA ARG A 226 -22.18 -2.90 29.78
C ARG A 226 -22.87 -3.94 28.89
N ALA A 227 -23.26 -5.07 29.46
CA ALA A 227 -23.93 -6.18 28.74
C ALA A 227 -25.19 -5.70 27.96
N TYR A 228 -25.90 -4.72 28.50
CA TYR A 228 -27.12 -4.17 27.89
C TYR A 228 -26.91 -3.65 26.45
N PHE A 229 -25.77 -3.05 26.14
CA PHE A 229 -25.49 -2.56 24.79
C PHE A 229 -25.06 -3.67 23.81
N ARG A 230 -24.94 -4.90 24.28
CA ARG A 230 -24.51 -6.06 23.49
C ARG A 230 -25.66 -6.89 22.99
N ASP A 231 -26.82 -6.82 23.70
CA ASP A 231 -27.97 -7.64 23.36
C ASP A 231 -28.73 -7.09 22.15
N PHE A 232 -29.20 -7.99 21.32
CA PHE A 232 -30.07 -7.69 20.19
C PHE A 232 -30.97 -8.89 19.90
N GLY A 233 -32.16 -8.61 19.32
CA GLY A 233 -33.13 -9.65 18.99
C GLY A 233 -32.75 -10.48 17.78
N GLU A 234 -33.45 -11.60 17.60
CA GLU A 234 -33.21 -12.49 16.48
C GLU A 234 -33.21 -11.74 15.13
N THR A 235 -32.12 -11.88 14.40
CA THR A 235 -31.88 -11.27 13.09
C THR A 235 -31.46 -12.37 12.11
N LEU A 236 -32.21 -12.51 11.00
CA LEU A 236 -31.84 -13.40 9.89
C LEU A 236 -30.91 -12.65 8.95
N VAL A 237 -29.76 -13.25 8.64
CA VAL A 237 -28.84 -12.74 7.61
C VAL A 237 -29.37 -13.13 6.24
N GLY A 238 -29.76 -12.15 5.44
CA GLY A 238 -30.35 -12.34 4.13
C GLY A 238 -29.35 -12.88 3.10
N PRO A 239 -29.88 -13.39 1.95
CA PRO A 239 -29.02 -13.75 0.82
C PRO A 239 -28.20 -12.54 0.33
N GLY A 240 -26.88 -12.72 0.20
CA GLY A 240 -25.99 -11.65 -0.26
C GLY A 240 -25.60 -10.64 0.82
N GLU A 241 -25.85 -10.93 2.09
CA GLU A 241 -25.54 -10.06 3.22
C GLU A 241 -24.60 -10.74 4.21
N VAL A 242 -23.94 -9.95 5.06
CA VAL A 242 -23.19 -10.40 6.23
C VAL A 242 -23.57 -9.57 7.44
N PHE A 243 -23.54 -10.18 8.63
CA PHE A 243 -23.73 -9.48 9.90
C PHE A 243 -22.37 -9.27 10.54
N VAL A 244 -22.05 -8.02 10.87
CA VAL A 244 -20.72 -7.64 11.33
C VAL A 244 -20.77 -6.96 12.70
N LEU A 245 -19.82 -7.33 13.58
CA LEU A 245 -19.66 -6.71 14.90
C LEU A 245 -18.23 -6.20 15.10
N GLY A 246 -18.11 -5.14 15.91
CA GLY A 246 -16.80 -4.74 16.41
C GLY A 246 -16.36 -5.65 17.55
N ASP A 247 -15.05 -5.91 17.65
CA ASP A 247 -14.51 -6.72 18.73
C ASP A 247 -14.61 -5.99 20.09
N TYR A 248 -14.55 -4.65 20.09
CA TYR A 248 -14.90 -3.87 21.27
C TYR A 248 -16.41 -3.62 21.32
N ARG A 249 -17.14 -4.62 21.77
CA ARG A 249 -18.61 -4.68 21.80
C ARG A 249 -19.27 -3.45 22.44
N ASP A 250 -18.66 -2.92 23.48
CA ASP A 250 -19.19 -1.78 24.25
C ASP A 250 -18.99 -0.44 23.59
N ASN A 251 -18.06 -0.35 22.61
CA ASN A 251 -17.71 0.87 21.91
C ASN A 251 -17.63 0.66 20.40
N SER A 252 -18.63 -0.01 19.85
CA SER A 252 -18.72 -0.26 18.41
C SER A 252 -20.11 0.07 17.89
N LEU A 253 -20.16 0.92 16.89
CA LEU A 253 -21.31 1.09 16.02
C LEU A 253 -21.18 0.08 14.88
N ASP A 254 -22.13 -0.88 14.80
CA ASP A 254 -22.07 -2.02 13.90
C ASP A 254 -23.46 -2.55 13.52
N SER A 255 -23.58 -3.77 13.00
CA SER A 255 -24.85 -4.33 12.51
C SER A 255 -25.97 -4.41 13.54
N ARG A 256 -25.67 -4.29 14.83
CA ARG A 256 -26.71 -4.13 15.87
C ARG A 256 -27.55 -2.87 15.67
N ALA A 257 -26.94 -1.83 15.11
CA ALA A 257 -27.60 -0.54 14.84
C ALA A 257 -28.07 -0.40 13.39
N TRP A 258 -27.36 -0.98 12.42
CA TRP A 258 -27.62 -0.75 10.99
C TRP A 258 -28.25 -1.95 10.29
N GLY A 259 -28.26 -3.10 10.91
CA GLY A 259 -28.61 -4.37 10.24
C GLY A 259 -27.44 -4.97 9.46
N PRO A 260 -27.70 -6.06 8.72
CA PRO A 260 -26.74 -6.72 7.84
C PRO A 260 -26.19 -5.79 6.75
N ILE A 261 -24.99 -6.07 6.26
CA ILE A 261 -24.31 -5.31 5.21
C ILE A 261 -24.26 -6.16 3.93
N PRO A 262 -24.62 -5.59 2.76
CA PRO A 262 -24.51 -6.28 1.49
C PRO A 262 -23.05 -6.68 1.18
N ILE A 263 -22.86 -7.90 0.64
CA ILE A 263 -21.51 -8.43 0.33
C ILE A 263 -20.82 -7.63 -0.77
N ASP A 264 -21.54 -7.03 -1.70
CA ASP A 264 -21.01 -6.16 -2.75
C ASP A 264 -20.46 -4.82 -2.22
N HIS A 265 -20.79 -4.45 -0.97
CA HIS A 265 -20.20 -3.31 -0.26
C HIS A 265 -18.89 -3.66 0.45
N LEU A 266 -18.48 -4.93 0.46
CA LEU A 266 -17.19 -5.33 1.04
C LEU A 266 -16.04 -4.89 0.14
N HIS A 267 -15.14 -4.10 0.70
CA HIS A 267 -13.92 -3.66 0.01
C HIS A 267 -12.82 -4.73 0.01
N GLY A 268 -12.73 -5.53 1.08
CA GLY A 268 -11.76 -6.61 1.21
C GLY A 268 -11.64 -7.13 2.63
N ARG A 269 -10.71 -8.08 2.82
CA ARG A 269 -10.41 -8.71 4.11
C ARG A 269 -9.11 -8.19 4.68
N ALA A 270 -9.09 -7.87 5.99
CA ALA A 270 -7.88 -7.56 6.73
C ALA A 270 -7.05 -8.84 6.94
N GLU A 271 -5.76 -8.77 6.65
CA GLU A 271 -4.88 -9.94 6.65
C GLU A 271 -3.89 -9.94 7.81
N TYR A 272 -3.20 -8.83 8.05
CA TYR A 272 -2.24 -8.70 9.14
C TYR A 272 -1.92 -7.23 9.44
N ILE A 273 -1.41 -6.97 10.64
CA ILE A 273 -0.86 -5.67 11.05
C ILE A 273 0.57 -5.57 10.53
N TRP A 274 0.86 -4.58 9.68
CA TRP A 274 2.18 -4.40 9.12
C TRP A 274 3.00 -3.30 9.81
N PHE A 275 2.32 -2.39 10.54
CA PHE A 275 2.95 -1.33 11.33
C PHE A 275 2.03 -0.87 12.45
N SER A 276 2.57 -0.51 13.62
CA SER A 276 1.80 -0.05 14.76
C SER A 276 2.38 1.24 15.36
N LEU A 277 1.50 2.22 15.59
CA LEU A 277 1.75 3.41 16.40
C LEU A 277 0.89 3.41 17.67
N ALA A 278 0.22 2.32 17.97
CA ALA A 278 -0.67 2.18 19.12
C ALA A 278 0.06 2.53 20.43
N VAL A 279 -0.67 3.21 21.31
CA VAL A 279 -0.17 3.64 22.62
C VAL A 279 -0.54 2.60 23.68
N GLY A 280 0.36 2.28 24.58
CA GLY A 280 0.10 1.34 25.68
C GLY A 280 0.31 -0.13 25.34
N VAL A 281 0.74 -0.45 24.13
CA VAL A 281 1.09 -1.81 23.70
C VAL A 281 2.54 -1.87 23.20
N ASP A 282 3.15 -3.04 23.25
CA ASP A 282 4.43 -3.26 22.57
C ASP A 282 4.22 -3.28 21.06
N ARG A 283 4.63 -2.20 20.40
CA ARG A 283 4.43 -1.99 18.97
C ARG A 283 5.08 -3.06 18.10
N TRP A 284 6.24 -3.58 18.53
CA TRP A 284 6.97 -4.59 17.75
C TRP A 284 6.30 -5.95 17.80
N SER A 285 5.69 -6.32 18.93
CA SER A 285 4.91 -7.56 19.04
C SER A 285 3.63 -7.54 18.20
N ARG A 286 3.15 -6.34 17.84
CA ARG A 286 1.96 -6.16 17.01
C ARG A 286 2.25 -6.34 15.52
N VAL A 287 3.49 -6.09 15.08
CA VAL A 287 3.87 -6.23 13.66
C VAL A 287 3.88 -7.70 13.25
N GLY A 288 3.12 -8.04 12.24
CA GLY A 288 2.97 -9.42 11.74
C GLY A 288 1.84 -10.21 12.39
N VAL A 289 1.09 -9.62 13.34
CA VAL A 289 -0.12 -10.24 13.89
C VAL A 289 -1.10 -10.51 12.75
N VAL A 290 -1.48 -11.78 12.60
CA VAL A 290 -2.41 -12.24 11.57
C VAL A 290 -3.83 -11.98 12.05
N LEU A 291 -4.64 -11.39 11.17
CA LEU A 291 -6.03 -10.99 11.43
C LEU A 291 -7.05 -11.99 10.83
N ARG A 292 -6.58 -13.12 10.32
CA ARG A 292 -7.44 -14.20 9.81
C ARG A 292 -8.09 -14.96 10.97
N PRO A 293 -9.27 -15.57 10.70
CA PRO A 293 -9.93 -16.44 11.66
C PRO A 293 -9.05 -17.59 12.11
#